data_ae1d1b59ebc6ae1d1a3b513501c220ca
#
_entry.id   ae1d1b59ebc6ae1d1a3b513501c220ca
#
_cell.length_a   1.000
_cell.length_b   1.000
_cell.length_c   1.000
_cell.angle_alpha   90.00
_cell.angle_beta   90.00
_cell.angle_gamma   90.00
#
_symmetry.space_group_name_H-M   'P 1'
#
loop_
_entity.id
_entity.type
_entity.pdbx_description
1 polymer ?
#
loop_
_entity_poly.entity_id
_entity_poly.type
_entity_poly.pdbx_seq_one_letter_code
_entity_poly.pdbx_strand_id
1 'polypeptide(L)'
;MALRAELAAAISRDQLREFHRKSGWRHLLVAGRQFGILGLTTWALIRFDNPLIWIPLALVQGFTIFNFTILLHEVVHHTIFARRRRVTERVLGLLYATPSGISASQFTRWHLDHHAELGSEEDDPKRHHLSPKVNKRWYKLLYCTPVLFPIYFRAARREAATYPKPLQQRIAWERKLSLAVHLSAIALLWYAFGFYAALRTSIIPVFFVFPVAFTLNRLGQHYDIDPDDPAKWGTLMKGSWFWDFAYLNSNYHLEHHYFPGVPFYRLPKLQRALLPFYERKQMRWQTYGRLVYGWLVENHAPHTDWSRADAARRSHAAIELP
;
A
#
# COMPACT_ATOMS: atom_id res chain seq x y z
N MET A 1 23.28 -7.88 -8.56
CA MET A 1 24.41 -6.91 -8.45
C MET A 1 24.31 -5.79 -9.49
N ALA A 2 23.91 -6.07 -10.73
CA ALA A 2 23.83 -5.04 -11.80
C ALA A 2 22.92 -3.85 -11.46
N LEU A 3 21.66 -4.06 -11.06
CA LEU A 3 20.72 -2.98 -10.75
C LEU A 3 21.24 -2.03 -9.66
N ARG A 4 21.85 -2.56 -8.58
CA ARG A 4 22.41 -1.71 -7.51
C ARG A 4 23.54 -0.80 -8.01
N ALA A 5 24.39 -1.32 -8.91
CA ALA A 5 25.47 -0.54 -9.51
C ALA A 5 24.91 0.56 -10.42
N GLU A 6 23.89 0.25 -11.24
CA GLU A 6 23.23 1.22 -12.12
C GLU A 6 22.52 2.34 -11.32
N LEU A 7 21.83 1.99 -10.23
CA LEU A 7 21.18 2.96 -9.33
C LEU A 7 22.22 3.83 -8.60
N ALA A 8 23.35 3.22 -8.16
CA ALA A 8 24.45 3.95 -7.53
C ALA A 8 25.16 4.91 -8.51
N ALA A 9 25.18 4.59 -9.80
CA ALA A 9 25.72 5.47 -10.83
C ALA A 9 24.76 6.65 -11.19
N ALA A 10 23.45 6.48 -10.92
CA ALA A 10 22.44 7.49 -11.23
C ALA A 10 22.32 8.58 -10.14
N ILE A 11 22.71 8.30 -8.90
CA ILE A 11 22.58 9.21 -7.75
C ILE A 11 23.91 9.30 -7.03
N SER A 12 24.39 10.53 -6.77
CA SER A 12 25.62 10.72 -5.99
C SER A 12 25.44 10.20 -4.53
N ARG A 13 26.58 9.81 -3.91
CA ARG A 13 26.58 9.35 -2.52
C ARG A 13 26.02 10.39 -1.54
N ASP A 14 26.28 11.66 -1.77
CA ASP A 14 25.81 12.74 -0.90
C ASP A 14 24.30 12.99 -1.05
N GLN A 15 23.78 12.94 -2.28
CA GLN A 15 22.35 12.98 -2.53
C GLN A 15 21.64 11.77 -1.89
N LEU A 16 22.22 10.58 -2.01
CA LEU A 16 21.64 9.38 -1.41
C LEU A 16 21.62 9.47 0.13
N ARG A 17 22.69 9.98 0.75
CA ARG A 17 22.71 10.28 2.21
C ARG A 17 21.63 11.27 2.60
N GLU A 18 21.42 12.31 1.79
CA GLU A 18 20.37 13.30 2.06
C GLU A 18 18.98 12.66 1.99
N PHE A 19 18.70 11.82 0.97
CA PHE A 19 17.43 11.14 0.86
C PHE A 19 17.15 10.21 2.05
N HIS A 20 18.16 9.58 2.62
CA HIS A 20 18.03 8.73 3.81
C HIS A 20 17.91 9.50 5.13
N ARG A 21 18.01 10.84 5.14
CA ARG A 21 17.85 11.62 6.38
C ARG A 21 16.42 11.53 6.90
N LYS A 22 16.26 10.87 8.02
CA LYS A 22 14.99 10.66 8.71
C LYS A 22 14.66 11.86 9.61
N SER A 23 13.37 12.20 9.73
CA SER A 23 12.89 13.26 10.61
C SER A 23 11.62 12.80 11.32
N GLY A 24 11.74 12.42 12.58
CA GLY A 24 10.59 12.02 13.41
C GLY A 24 9.53 13.10 13.49
N TRP A 25 9.93 14.35 13.56
CA TRP A 25 9.00 15.48 13.60
C TRP A 25 8.12 15.55 12.34
N ARG A 26 8.71 15.44 11.14
CA ARG A 26 7.95 15.46 9.89
C ARG A 26 6.96 14.31 9.80
N HIS A 27 7.39 13.11 10.19
CA HIS A 27 6.50 11.95 10.21
C HIS A 27 5.34 12.16 11.20
N LEU A 28 5.63 12.60 12.44
CA LEU A 28 4.61 12.83 13.46
C LEU A 28 3.65 13.95 13.10
N LEU A 29 4.11 15.00 12.40
CA LEU A 29 3.26 16.05 11.87
C LEU A 29 2.25 15.49 10.84
N VAL A 30 2.73 14.64 9.92
CA VAL A 30 1.84 13.99 8.95
C VAL A 30 0.88 13.03 9.63
N ALA A 31 1.34 12.24 10.60
CA ALA A 31 0.48 11.37 11.40
C ALA A 31 -0.59 12.17 12.15
N GLY A 32 -0.20 13.26 12.82
CA GLY A 32 -1.12 14.18 13.51
C GLY A 32 -2.15 14.78 12.55
N ARG A 33 -1.73 15.16 11.34
CA ARG A 33 -2.66 15.60 10.28
C ARG A 33 -3.67 14.51 9.94
N GLN A 34 -3.26 13.24 9.79
CA GLN A 34 -4.21 12.15 9.49
C GLN A 34 -5.21 11.92 10.62
N PHE A 35 -4.76 11.94 11.89
CA PHE A 35 -5.69 11.89 13.03
C PHE A 35 -6.60 13.10 13.09
N GLY A 36 -6.10 14.30 12.79
CA GLY A 36 -6.90 15.52 12.69
C GLY A 36 -7.99 15.43 11.60
N ILE A 37 -7.62 14.96 10.40
CA ILE A 37 -8.60 14.74 9.31
C ILE A 37 -9.64 13.69 9.75
N LEU A 38 -9.21 12.57 10.32
CA LEU A 38 -10.13 11.53 10.81
C LEU A 38 -11.12 12.09 11.85
N GLY A 39 -10.64 12.87 12.83
CA GLY A 39 -11.48 13.48 13.84
C GLY A 39 -12.45 14.53 13.26
N LEU A 40 -11.94 15.43 12.41
CA LEU A 40 -12.76 16.48 11.78
C LEU A 40 -13.83 15.92 10.83
N THR A 41 -13.45 14.91 10.00
CA THR A 41 -14.43 14.26 9.12
C THR A 41 -15.46 13.47 9.91
N THR A 42 -15.07 12.78 10.99
CA THR A 42 -16.02 12.09 11.88
C THR A 42 -17.00 13.09 12.49
N TRP A 43 -16.52 14.21 13.04
CA TRP A 43 -17.38 15.26 13.57
C TRP A 43 -18.33 15.80 12.52
N ALA A 44 -17.84 16.12 11.32
CA ALA A 44 -18.67 16.65 10.24
C ALA A 44 -19.71 15.63 9.73
N LEU A 45 -19.34 14.35 9.62
CA LEU A 45 -20.25 13.26 9.23
C LEU A 45 -21.36 12.99 10.25
N ILE A 46 -21.14 13.32 11.52
CA ILE A 46 -22.19 13.30 12.55
C ILE A 46 -23.15 14.50 12.38
N ARG A 47 -22.62 15.68 12.00
CA ARG A 47 -23.39 16.94 11.98
C ARG A 47 -24.18 17.19 10.70
N PHE A 48 -23.71 16.68 9.56
CA PHE A 48 -24.29 16.99 8.27
C PHE A 48 -24.99 15.78 7.65
N ASP A 49 -26.30 15.91 7.37
CA ASP A 49 -27.13 14.86 6.76
C ASP A 49 -27.26 15.01 5.23
N ASN A 50 -26.87 16.17 4.66
CA ASN A 50 -26.94 16.41 3.23
C ASN A 50 -25.95 15.50 2.47
N PRO A 51 -26.43 14.64 1.52
CA PRO A 51 -25.57 13.74 0.73
C PRO A 51 -24.45 14.45 -0.03
N LEU A 52 -24.67 15.67 -0.50
CA LEU A 52 -23.65 16.46 -1.20
C LEU A 52 -22.47 16.85 -0.29
N ILE A 53 -22.67 16.79 1.03
CA ILE A 53 -21.64 17.08 2.03
C ILE A 53 -21.05 15.77 2.58
N TRP A 54 -21.89 14.85 3.07
CA TRP A 54 -21.37 13.67 3.76
C TRP A 54 -20.71 12.64 2.82
N ILE A 55 -21.13 12.51 1.55
CA ILE A 55 -20.49 11.57 0.61
C ILE A 55 -19.02 11.95 0.36
N PRO A 56 -18.67 13.20 -0.02
CA PRO A 56 -17.26 13.60 -0.13
C PRO A 56 -16.46 13.44 1.16
N LEU A 57 -17.08 13.74 2.32
CA LEU A 57 -16.42 13.55 3.62
C LEU A 57 -16.14 12.08 3.92
N ALA A 58 -17.08 11.18 3.61
CA ALA A 58 -16.88 9.73 3.75
C ALA A 58 -15.76 9.20 2.84
N LEU A 59 -15.65 9.74 1.61
CA LEU A 59 -14.51 9.43 0.71
C LEU A 59 -13.18 9.88 1.34
N VAL A 60 -13.10 11.13 1.82
CA VAL A 60 -11.89 11.62 2.50
C VAL A 60 -11.56 10.75 3.71
N GLN A 61 -12.55 10.38 4.52
CA GLN A 61 -12.35 9.53 5.69
C GLN A 61 -11.84 8.13 5.33
N GLY A 62 -12.40 7.47 4.33
CA GLY A 62 -11.97 6.15 3.90
C GLY A 62 -10.53 6.14 3.36
N PHE A 63 -10.15 7.15 2.58
CA PHE A 63 -8.76 7.34 2.14
C PHE A 63 -7.83 7.65 3.32
N THR A 64 -8.29 8.44 4.30
CA THR A 64 -7.53 8.71 5.52
C THR A 64 -7.31 7.43 6.34
N ILE A 65 -8.32 6.58 6.48
CA ILE A 65 -8.20 5.26 7.12
C ILE A 65 -7.16 4.41 6.38
N PHE A 66 -7.19 4.39 5.05
CA PHE A 66 -6.18 3.70 4.26
C PHE A 66 -4.76 4.26 4.50
N ASN A 67 -4.60 5.57 4.64
CA ASN A 67 -3.31 6.21 4.86
C ASN A 67 -2.60 5.77 6.16
N PHE A 68 -3.32 5.22 7.12
CA PHE A 68 -2.70 4.62 8.29
C PHE A 68 -1.91 3.34 7.94
N THR A 69 -2.25 2.64 6.86
CA THR A 69 -1.40 1.53 6.37
C THR A 69 -0.08 2.05 5.81
N ILE A 70 -0.07 3.25 5.22
CA ILE A 70 1.15 3.88 4.70
C ILE A 70 2.03 4.38 5.85
N LEU A 71 1.42 4.94 6.91
CA LEU A 71 2.18 5.31 8.12
C LEU A 71 2.76 4.06 8.82
N LEU A 72 2.03 2.95 8.84
CA LEU A 72 2.52 1.67 9.34
C LEU A 72 3.71 1.15 8.51
N HIS A 73 3.66 1.32 7.19
CA HIS A 73 4.74 0.94 6.29
C HIS A 73 6.07 1.64 6.64
N GLU A 74 6.03 2.91 7.06
CA GLU A 74 7.23 3.64 7.55
C GLU A 74 7.78 3.05 8.86
N VAL A 75 6.91 2.50 9.71
CA VAL A 75 7.35 1.75 10.90
C VAL A 75 8.11 0.49 10.51
N VAL A 76 7.62 -0.25 9.51
CA VAL A 76 8.25 -1.48 9.01
C VAL A 76 9.67 -1.24 8.54
N HIS A 77 9.89 -0.18 7.78
CA HIS A 77 11.20 0.17 7.23
C HIS A 77 12.08 1.02 8.16
N HIS A 78 11.61 1.29 9.39
CA HIS A 78 12.33 2.11 10.37
C HIS A 78 12.71 3.49 9.84
N THR A 79 11.89 4.10 8.98
CA THR A 79 12.16 5.39 8.32
C THR A 79 11.75 6.61 9.15
N ILE A 80 11.15 6.41 10.32
CA ILE A 80 10.63 7.49 11.18
C ILE A 80 11.76 8.23 11.92
N PHE A 81 12.58 7.49 12.67
CA PHE A 81 13.60 8.07 13.55
C PHE A 81 15.01 7.80 13.04
N ALA A 82 15.91 8.78 13.25
CA ALA A 82 17.33 8.63 12.90
C ALA A 82 18.00 7.47 13.65
N ARG A 83 17.62 7.27 14.93
CA ARG A 83 18.02 6.12 15.74
C ARG A 83 16.79 5.26 16.01
N ARG A 84 16.95 3.94 15.90
CA ARG A 84 15.86 2.98 16.12
C ARG A 84 15.31 3.09 17.54
N ARG A 85 13.99 3.29 17.68
CA ARG A 85 13.26 3.41 18.95
C ARG A 85 12.25 2.26 19.06
N ARG A 86 12.73 1.07 19.40
CA ARG A 86 11.95 -0.19 19.35
C ARG A 86 10.57 -0.10 20.03
N VAL A 87 10.49 0.48 21.23
CA VAL A 87 9.22 0.60 21.98
C VAL A 87 8.29 1.58 21.28
N THR A 88 8.79 2.78 20.95
CA THR A 88 7.99 3.81 20.26
C THR A 88 7.47 3.31 18.90
N GLU A 89 8.32 2.67 18.10
CA GLU A 89 7.91 2.09 16.81
C GLU A 89 6.87 1.00 16.98
N ARG A 90 6.95 0.17 18.04
CA ARG A 90 5.92 -0.83 18.35
C ARG A 90 4.58 -0.18 18.68
N VAL A 91 4.57 0.86 19.50
CA VAL A 91 3.35 1.61 19.87
C VAL A 91 2.77 2.29 18.64
N LEU A 92 3.57 2.99 17.84
CA LEU A 92 3.14 3.60 16.59
C LEU A 92 2.60 2.54 15.60
N GLY A 93 3.25 1.39 15.51
CA GLY A 93 2.78 0.28 14.66
C GLY A 93 1.37 -0.18 15.03
N LEU A 94 1.08 -0.39 16.31
CA LEU A 94 -0.27 -0.73 16.78
C LEU A 94 -1.26 0.40 16.53
N LEU A 95 -0.86 1.64 16.82
CA LEU A 95 -1.71 2.82 16.62
C LEU A 95 -2.10 3.02 15.16
N TYR A 96 -1.16 2.80 14.22
CA TYR A 96 -1.44 2.94 12.78
C TYR A 96 -2.16 1.72 12.19
N ALA A 97 -1.91 0.52 12.70
CA ALA A 97 -2.60 -0.68 12.23
C ALA A 97 -4.09 -0.69 12.58
N THR A 98 -4.46 -0.13 13.73
CA THR A 98 -5.82 -0.18 14.29
C THR A 98 -6.87 0.44 13.38
N PRO A 99 -6.74 1.68 12.86
CA PRO A 99 -7.77 2.28 11.99
C PRO A 99 -8.03 1.48 10.71
N SER A 100 -7.02 0.79 10.20
CA SER A 100 -7.10 -0.02 8.98
C SER A 100 -7.58 -1.46 9.22
N GLY A 101 -7.84 -1.85 10.46
CA GLY A 101 -8.33 -3.19 10.82
C GLY A 101 -7.32 -4.33 10.64
N ILE A 102 -6.02 -4.04 10.56
CA ILE A 102 -4.97 -5.02 10.28
C ILE A 102 -4.07 -5.28 11.50
N SER A 103 -3.29 -6.37 11.48
CA SER A 103 -2.25 -6.63 12.48
C SER A 103 -0.93 -6.00 12.05
N ALA A 104 -0.33 -5.19 12.93
CA ALA A 104 0.98 -4.58 12.69
C ALA A 104 2.08 -5.64 12.50
N SER A 105 2.08 -6.67 13.33
CA SER A 105 3.06 -7.77 13.25
C SER A 105 2.93 -8.58 11.97
N GLN A 106 1.70 -8.87 11.53
CA GLN A 106 1.47 -9.56 10.27
C GLN A 106 1.84 -8.70 9.07
N PHE A 107 1.43 -7.44 9.05
CA PHE A 107 1.80 -6.52 7.98
C PHE A 107 3.32 -6.39 7.86
N THR A 108 4.03 -6.27 9.00
CA THR A 108 5.49 -6.20 9.02
C THR A 108 6.11 -7.45 8.39
N ARG A 109 5.74 -8.64 8.84
CA ARG A 109 6.31 -9.89 8.33
C ARG A 109 5.99 -10.06 6.84
N TRP A 110 4.73 -9.96 6.47
CA TRP A 110 4.26 -10.10 5.09
C TRP A 110 4.93 -9.10 4.14
N HIS A 111 5.14 -7.86 4.60
CA HIS A 111 5.78 -6.83 3.80
C HIS A 111 7.28 -7.07 3.59
N LEU A 112 7.97 -7.53 4.63
CA LEU A 112 9.41 -7.87 4.52
C LEU A 112 9.63 -9.12 3.65
N ASP A 113 8.75 -10.12 3.74
CA ASP A 113 8.79 -11.29 2.85
C ASP A 113 8.55 -10.85 1.39
N HIS A 114 7.61 -9.93 1.13
CA HIS A 114 7.40 -9.34 -0.19
C HIS A 114 8.65 -8.61 -0.73
N HIS A 115 9.39 -7.88 0.12
CA HIS A 115 10.66 -7.26 -0.31
C HIS A 115 11.76 -8.26 -0.61
N ALA A 116 11.81 -9.37 0.14
CA ALA A 116 12.79 -10.42 -0.06
C ALA A 116 12.53 -11.22 -1.36
N GLU A 117 11.25 -11.48 -1.65
CA GLU A 117 10.79 -12.33 -2.75
C GLU A 117 10.21 -11.54 -3.93
N LEU A 118 10.49 -10.23 -3.99
CA LEU A 118 10.02 -9.37 -5.07
C LEU A 118 10.49 -9.88 -6.43
N GLY A 119 9.56 -10.07 -7.35
CA GLY A 119 9.83 -10.63 -8.68
C GLY A 119 9.62 -12.14 -8.76
N SER A 120 9.43 -12.86 -7.64
CA SER A 120 9.03 -14.26 -7.65
C SER A 120 7.54 -14.40 -8.00
N GLU A 121 7.21 -15.42 -8.80
CA GLU A 121 5.83 -15.78 -9.11
C GLU A 121 5.16 -16.46 -7.92
N GLU A 122 5.86 -17.36 -7.26
CA GLU A 122 5.32 -18.26 -6.23
C GLU A 122 5.53 -17.73 -4.82
N ASP A 123 6.68 -17.11 -4.53
CA ASP A 123 7.10 -16.81 -3.17
C ASP A 123 6.71 -15.40 -2.71
N ASP A 124 6.42 -14.44 -3.63
CA ASP A 124 5.94 -13.12 -3.24
C ASP A 124 4.51 -13.19 -2.68
N PRO A 125 4.32 -13.13 -1.34
CA PRO A 125 3.03 -13.38 -0.72
C PRO A 125 1.97 -12.33 -1.10
N LYS A 126 2.37 -11.10 -1.41
CA LYS A 126 1.43 -10.05 -1.81
C LYS A 126 0.90 -10.27 -3.22
N ARG A 127 1.75 -10.68 -4.16
CA ARG A 127 1.36 -10.95 -5.54
C ARG A 127 0.52 -12.21 -5.62
N HIS A 128 0.96 -13.27 -4.96
CA HIS A 128 0.30 -14.57 -5.00
C HIS A 128 -1.11 -14.51 -4.38
N HIS A 129 -1.31 -13.78 -3.29
CA HIS A 129 -2.57 -13.84 -2.54
C HIS A 129 -3.55 -12.69 -2.81
N LEU A 130 -3.06 -11.49 -3.13
CA LEU A 130 -3.90 -10.29 -3.17
C LEU A 130 -4.25 -9.79 -4.57
N SER A 131 -3.78 -10.43 -5.63
CA SER A 131 -4.16 -10.09 -7.01
C SER A 131 -5.40 -10.87 -7.46
N PRO A 132 -6.32 -10.28 -8.23
CA PRO A 132 -7.44 -11.02 -8.80
C PRO A 132 -6.94 -12.18 -9.66
N LYS A 133 -7.55 -13.37 -9.50
CA LYS A 133 -7.13 -14.59 -10.22
C LYS A 133 -7.88 -14.81 -11.53
N VAL A 134 -8.96 -14.07 -11.75
CA VAL A 134 -9.82 -14.20 -12.92
C VAL A 134 -9.87 -12.88 -13.67
N ASN A 135 -9.55 -12.90 -14.97
CA ASN A 135 -9.61 -11.71 -15.82
C ASN A 135 -11.05 -11.44 -16.30
N LYS A 136 -11.94 -11.09 -15.35
CA LYS A 136 -13.31 -10.63 -15.62
C LYS A 136 -13.55 -9.32 -14.91
N ARG A 137 -14.15 -8.32 -15.59
CA ARG A 137 -14.41 -6.98 -15.04
C ARG A 137 -15.15 -7.02 -13.71
N TRP A 138 -16.22 -7.79 -13.61
CA TRP A 138 -17.00 -7.92 -12.37
C TRP A 138 -16.15 -8.48 -11.21
N TYR A 139 -15.27 -9.46 -11.52
CA TYR A 139 -14.40 -10.06 -10.50
C TYR A 139 -13.36 -9.05 -9.97
N LYS A 140 -12.79 -8.24 -10.87
CA LYS A 140 -11.89 -7.12 -10.50
C LYS A 140 -12.61 -6.10 -9.61
N LEU A 141 -13.86 -5.74 -9.96
CA LEU A 141 -14.66 -4.80 -9.17
C LEU A 141 -14.94 -5.29 -7.75
N LEU A 142 -14.99 -6.61 -7.49
CA LEU A 142 -15.13 -7.13 -6.13
C LEU A 142 -14.02 -6.64 -5.18
N TYR A 143 -12.81 -6.38 -5.69
CA TYR A 143 -11.71 -5.84 -4.89
C TYR A 143 -11.94 -4.38 -4.46
N CYS A 144 -12.87 -3.68 -5.10
CA CYS A 144 -13.32 -2.33 -4.70
C CYS A 144 -14.55 -2.36 -3.78
N THR A 145 -14.96 -3.53 -3.27
CA THR A 145 -16.14 -3.73 -2.43
C THR A 145 -15.75 -4.37 -1.09
N PRO A 146 -16.70 -4.52 -0.15
CA PRO A 146 -16.45 -5.25 1.11
C PRO A 146 -15.92 -6.68 0.96
N VAL A 147 -16.06 -7.30 -0.22
CA VAL A 147 -15.52 -8.63 -0.55
C VAL A 147 -13.99 -8.67 -0.47
N LEU A 148 -13.31 -7.52 -0.55
CA LEU A 148 -11.87 -7.43 -0.31
C LEU A 148 -11.48 -7.99 1.06
N PHE A 149 -12.28 -7.76 2.11
CA PHE A 149 -11.95 -8.19 3.47
C PHE A 149 -11.86 -9.72 3.61
N PRO A 150 -12.87 -10.52 3.23
CA PRO A 150 -12.73 -11.98 3.27
C PRO A 150 -11.60 -12.50 2.36
N ILE A 151 -11.32 -11.87 1.22
CA ILE A 151 -10.17 -12.22 0.37
C ILE A 151 -8.87 -11.97 1.15
N TYR A 152 -8.69 -10.76 1.69
CA TYR A 152 -7.51 -10.37 2.47
C TYR A 152 -7.31 -11.27 3.70
N PHE A 153 -8.34 -11.45 4.52
CA PHE A 153 -8.21 -12.24 5.75
C PHE A 153 -8.00 -13.72 5.51
N ARG A 154 -8.51 -14.28 4.41
CA ARG A 154 -8.22 -15.66 3.99
C ARG A 154 -6.75 -15.80 3.62
N ALA A 155 -6.23 -14.91 2.79
CA ALA A 155 -4.83 -14.87 2.41
C ALA A 155 -3.92 -14.69 3.64
N ALA A 156 -4.22 -13.71 4.47
CA ALA A 156 -3.51 -13.40 5.69
C ALA A 156 -3.51 -14.54 6.73
N ARG A 157 -4.57 -15.37 6.76
CA ARG A 157 -4.64 -16.56 7.62
C ARG A 157 -3.74 -17.68 7.11
N ARG A 158 -3.75 -17.93 5.79
CA ARG A 158 -2.88 -18.94 5.16
C ARG A 158 -1.42 -18.62 5.41
N GLU A 159 -1.03 -17.39 5.17
CA GLU A 159 0.33 -16.91 5.39
C GLU A 159 0.73 -17.00 6.86
N ALA A 160 -0.11 -16.53 7.79
CA ALA A 160 0.17 -16.58 9.20
C ALA A 160 0.35 -18.02 9.74
N ALA A 161 -0.22 -19.03 9.10
CA ALA A 161 -0.07 -20.43 9.49
C ALA A 161 1.37 -20.94 9.30
N THR A 162 2.17 -20.32 8.44
CA THR A 162 3.57 -20.66 8.18
C THR A 162 4.52 -20.05 9.22
N TYR A 163 4.04 -19.06 10.01
CA TYR A 163 4.88 -18.32 10.94
C TYR A 163 5.11 -19.06 12.26
N PRO A 164 6.18 -18.74 13.03
CA PRO A 164 6.42 -19.28 14.36
C PRO A 164 5.24 -19.00 15.31
N LYS A 165 4.93 -19.94 16.19
CA LYS A 165 3.81 -19.87 17.16
C LYS A 165 3.72 -18.54 17.95
N PRO A 166 4.82 -17.98 18.52
CA PRO A 166 4.75 -16.69 19.21
C PRO A 166 4.25 -15.55 18.34
N LEU A 167 4.66 -15.53 17.04
CA LEU A 167 4.20 -14.53 16.10
C LEU A 167 2.71 -14.72 15.75
N GLN A 168 2.26 -15.97 15.56
CA GLN A 168 0.84 -16.27 15.33
C GLN A 168 -0.03 -15.78 16.49
N GLN A 169 0.38 -16.02 17.75
CA GLN A 169 -0.35 -15.58 18.96
C GLN A 169 -0.43 -14.05 19.02
N ARG A 170 0.66 -13.37 18.71
CA ARG A 170 0.70 -11.90 18.67
C ARG A 170 -0.21 -11.34 17.58
N ILE A 171 -0.18 -11.90 16.38
CA ILE A 171 -1.08 -11.52 15.28
C ILE A 171 -2.56 -11.71 15.69
N ALA A 172 -2.88 -12.83 16.34
CA ALA A 172 -4.23 -13.10 16.81
C ALA A 172 -4.71 -12.07 17.85
N TRP A 173 -3.83 -11.71 18.80
CA TRP A 173 -4.12 -10.67 19.80
C TRP A 173 -4.34 -9.30 19.15
N GLU A 174 -3.45 -8.87 18.26
CA GLU A 174 -3.55 -7.59 17.55
C GLU A 174 -4.84 -7.49 16.72
N ARG A 175 -5.26 -8.59 16.07
CA ARG A 175 -6.54 -8.67 15.33
C ARG A 175 -7.75 -8.55 16.26
N LYS A 176 -7.73 -9.23 17.41
CA LYS A 176 -8.79 -9.12 18.41
C LYS A 176 -8.90 -7.70 18.95
N LEU A 177 -7.77 -7.05 19.25
CA LEU A 177 -7.71 -5.66 19.69
C LEU A 177 -8.33 -4.73 18.63
N SER A 178 -7.91 -4.86 17.39
CA SER A 178 -8.43 -4.05 16.28
C SER A 178 -9.95 -4.24 16.10
N LEU A 179 -10.42 -5.49 16.11
CA LEU A 179 -11.84 -5.81 16.03
C LEU A 179 -12.63 -5.19 17.21
N ALA A 180 -12.13 -5.32 18.43
CA ALA A 180 -12.76 -4.74 19.62
C ALA A 180 -12.86 -3.21 19.52
N VAL A 181 -11.80 -2.53 19.06
CA VAL A 181 -11.81 -1.07 18.85
C VAL A 181 -12.85 -0.67 17.81
N HIS A 182 -12.92 -1.35 16.65
CA HIS A 182 -13.90 -1.05 15.61
C HIS A 182 -15.34 -1.29 16.09
N LEU A 183 -15.61 -2.43 16.72
CA LEU A 183 -16.96 -2.73 17.24
C LEU A 183 -17.37 -1.73 18.32
N SER A 184 -16.47 -1.38 19.24
CA SER A 184 -16.72 -0.38 20.27
C SER A 184 -16.98 1.01 19.68
N ALA A 185 -16.19 1.43 18.68
CA ALA A 185 -16.39 2.70 18.00
C ALA A 185 -17.77 2.76 17.29
N ILE A 186 -18.15 1.70 16.57
CA ILE A 186 -19.46 1.62 15.90
C ILE A 186 -20.59 1.64 16.94
N ALA A 187 -20.49 0.86 18.02
CA ALA A 187 -21.50 0.80 19.06
C ALA A 187 -21.67 2.14 19.78
N LEU A 188 -20.55 2.81 20.13
CA LEU A 188 -20.57 4.13 20.77
C LEU A 188 -21.18 5.20 19.85
N LEU A 189 -20.80 5.21 18.56
CA LEU A 189 -21.37 6.15 17.59
C LEU A 189 -22.87 5.91 17.38
N TRP A 190 -23.27 4.64 17.31
CA TRP A 190 -24.69 4.29 17.19
C TRP A 190 -25.49 4.71 18.44
N TYR A 191 -24.97 4.38 19.62
CA TYR A 191 -25.64 4.74 20.88
C TYR A 191 -25.74 6.26 21.09
N ALA A 192 -24.66 7.01 20.81
CA ALA A 192 -24.59 8.43 21.08
C ALA A 192 -25.24 9.31 19.99
N PHE A 193 -25.22 8.89 18.73
CA PHE A 193 -25.60 9.73 17.57
C PHE A 193 -26.55 9.03 16.58
N GLY A 194 -26.95 7.79 16.86
CA GLY A 194 -27.87 7.02 16.05
C GLY A 194 -27.22 6.24 14.91
N PHE A 195 -28.00 5.34 14.30
CA PHE A 195 -27.54 4.40 13.28
C PHE A 195 -26.93 5.09 12.05
N TYR A 196 -27.53 6.15 11.54
CA TYR A 196 -27.03 6.86 10.35
C TYR A 196 -25.68 7.53 10.59
N ALA A 197 -25.42 8.03 11.80
CA ALA A 197 -24.11 8.56 12.16
C ALA A 197 -23.05 7.46 12.15
N ALA A 198 -23.31 6.31 12.76
CA ALA A 198 -22.41 5.16 12.73
C ALA A 198 -22.19 4.63 11.30
N LEU A 199 -23.23 4.59 10.47
CA LEU A 199 -23.16 4.19 9.07
C LEU A 199 -22.22 5.11 8.28
N ARG A 200 -22.39 6.42 8.36
CA ARG A 200 -21.60 7.41 7.60
C ARG A 200 -20.17 7.54 8.10
N THR A 201 -19.94 7.42 9.41
CA THR A 201 -18.61 7.64 10.00
C THR A 201 -17.73 6.40 10.04
N SER A 202 -18.31 5.21 10.04
CA SER A 202 -17.55 3.97 10.21
C SER A 202 -17.81 2.96 9.09
N ILE A 203 -19.06 2.57 8.88
CA ILE A 203 -19.38 1.45 7.99
C ILE A 203 -19.06 1.80 6.54
N ILE A 204 -19.54 2.95 6.04
CA ILE A 204 -19.27 3.36 4.64
C ILE A 204 -17.79 3.62 4.41
N PRO A 205 -17.07 4.43 5.20
CA PRO A 205 -15.65 4.67 4.99
C PRO A 205 -14.79 3.39 5.04
N VAL A 206 -15.06 2.52 6.01
CA VAL A 206 -14.25 1.28 6.18
C VAL A 206 -14.59 0.23 5.13
N PHE A 207 -15.87 -0.07 4.91
CA PHE A 207 -16.23 -1.22 4.09
C PHE A 207 -16.41 -0.90 2.60
N PHE A 208 -16.67 0.36 2.23
CA PHE A 208 -16.95 0.72 0.84
C PHE A 208 -15.90 1.66 0.24
N VAL A 209 -15.27 2.54 1.04
CA VAL A 209 -14.27 3.48 0.51
C VAL A 209 -12.85 2.94 0.65
N PHE A 210 -12.49 2.37 1.80
CA PHE A 210 -11.17 1.78 2.02
C PHE A 210 -10.80 0.72 0.95
N PRO A 211 -11.69 -0.23 0.54
CA PRO A 211 -11.37 -1.17 -0.52
C PRO A 211 -11.01 -0.50 -1.85
N VAL A 212 -11.68 0.61 -2.20
CA VAL A 212 -11.36 1.39 -3.40
C VAL A 212 -9.96 2.01 -3.28
N ALA A 213 -9.69 2.69 -2.16
CA ALA A 213 -8.37 3.30 -1.91
C ALA A 213 -7.25 2.25 -1.94
N PHE A 214 -7.46 1.10 -1.29
CA PHE A 214 -6.52 -0.03 -1.27
C PHE A 214 -6.26 -0.56 -2.69
N THR A 215 -7.31 -0.83 -3.47
CA THR A 215 -7.18 -1.41 -4.81
C THR A 215 -6.50 -0.46 -5.78
N LEU A 216 -6.87 0.84 -5.77
CA LEU A 216 -6.22 1.85 -6.59
C LEU A 216 -4.73 1.98 -6.23
N ASN A 217 -4.40 2.05 -4.94
CA ASN A 217 -3.00 2.13 -4.51
C ASN A 217 -2.20 0.91 -5.00
N ARG A 218 -2.78 -0.29 -4.90
CA ARG A 218 -2.12 -1.51 -5.38
C ARG A 218 -1.88 -1.54 -6.90
N LEU A 219 -2.80 -1.01 -7.69
CA LEU A 219 -2.58 -0.86 -9.13
C LEU A 219 -1.35 0.02 -9.44
N GLY A 220 -1.11 1.05 -8.63
CA GLY A 220 0.08 1.91 -8.77
C GLY A 220 1.38 1.32 -8.21
N GLN A 221 1.36 0.10 -7.64
CA GLN A 221 2.54 -0.53 -7.04
C GLN A 221 3.23 -1.54 -7.97
N HIS A 222 2.57 -2.66 -8.24
CA HIS A 222 3.16 -3.82 -8.94
C HIS A 222 2.25 -4.36 -10.04
N TYR A 223 1.45 -3.52 -10.65
CA TYR A 223 0.58 -3.94 -11.73
C TYR A 223 1.32 -3.95 -13.06
N ASP A 224 1.16 -5.04 -13.82
CA ASP A 224 1.72 -5.21 -15.16
C ASP A 224 3.24 -4.91 -15.21
N ILE A 225 4.00 -5.60 -14.36
CA ILE A 225 5.45 -5.48 -14.28
C ILE A 225 6.13 -6.40 -15.30
N ASP A 226 7.39 -6.08 -15.62
CA ASP A 226 8.28 -6.93 -16.40
C ASP A 226 9.04 -7.89 -15.46
N PRO A 227 8.74 -9.21 -15.45
CA PRO A 227 9.36 -10.15 -14.53
C PRO A 227 10.85 -10.40 -14.82
N ASP A 228 11.30 -10.14 -16.04
CA ASP A 228 12.67 -10.43 -16.49
C ASP A 228 13.64 -9.27 -16.20
N ASP A 229 13.12 -8.06 -15.95
CA ASP A 229 13.94 -6.89 -15.62
C ASP A 229 13.67 -6.41 -14.17
N PRO A 230 14.62 -6.68 -13.22
CA PRO A 230 14.48 -6.22 -11.83
C PRO A 230 14.26 -4.71 -11.68
N ALA A 231 14.69 -3.91 -12.65
CA ALA A 231 14.42 -2.47 -12.65
C ALA A 231 12.93 -2.15 -12.85
N LYS A 232 12.16 -3.08 -13.39
CA LYS A 232 10.74 -2.93 -13.72
C LYS A 232 9.80 -3.77 -12.85
N TRP A 233 10.25 -4.23 -11.68
CA TRP A 233 9.41 -4.99 -10.74
C TRP A 233 8.41 -4.12 -9.97
N GLY A 234 8.31 -2.86 -10.29
CA GLY A 234 7.31 -1.93 -9.79
C GLY A 234 6.82 -1.00 -10.90
N THR A 235 5.65 -0.43 -10.69
CA THR A 235 5.02 0.50 -11.63
C THR A 235 5.63 1.89 -11.46
N LEU A 236 6.19 2.48 -12.53
CA LEU A 236 6.67 3.86 -12.52
C LEU A 236 5.50 4.83 -12.63
N MET A 237 5.07 5.38 -11.50
CA MET A 237 3.93 6.29 -11.42
C MET A 237 4.36 7.74 -11.64
N LYS A 238 3.60 8.47 -12.48
CA LYS A 238 3.76 9.92 -12.60
C LYS A 238 3.21 10.62 -11.36
N GLY A 239 4.05 11.33 -10.65
CA GLY A 239 3.66 12.13 -9.48
C GLY A 239 2.62 13.20 -9.82
N SER A 240 1.71 13.47 -8.89
CA SER A 240 0.80 14.59 -8.94
C SER A 240 0.46 15.04 -7.53
N TRP A 241 0.29 16.35 -7.30
CA TRP A 241 -0.01 16.89 -5.97
C TRP A 241 -1.24 16.22 -5.30
N PHE A 242 -2.25 15.87 -6.10
CA PHE A 242 -3.47 15.23 -5.59
C PHE A 242 -3.18 13.82 -5.07
N TRP A 243 -2.54 12.96 -5.88
CA TRP A 243 -2.23 11.59 -5.48
C TRP A 243 -1.12 11.53 -4.43
N ASP A 244 -0.15 12.45 -4.48
CA ASP A 244 0.89 12.58 -3.46
C ASP A 244 0.29 12.91 -2.09
N PHE A 245 -0.73 13.77 -2.07
CA PHE A 245 -1.49 14.08 -0.85
C PHE A 245 -2.40 12.92 -0.44
N ALA A 246 -3.20 12.38 -1.37
CA ALA A 246 -4.20 11.35 -1.12
C ALA A 246 -3.58 10.04 -0.63
N TYR A 247 -2.35 9.72 -1.08
CA TYR A 247 -1.63 8.49 -0.74
C TYR A 247 -0.31 8.72 0.02
N LEU A 248 -0.09 9.89 0.60
CA LEU A 248 1.14 10.18 1.36
C LEU A 248 2.41 9.78 0.59
N ASN A 249 2.48 10.06 -0.69
CA ASN A 249 3.56 9.66 -1.60
C ASN A 249 3.77 8.13 -1.76
N SER A 250 2.81 7.28 -1.38
CA SER A 250 2.91 5.83 -1.60
C SER A 250 2.84 5.42 -3.08
N ASN A 251 2.44 6.35 -3.96
CA ASN A 251 2.50 6.19 -5.42
C ASN A 251 3.94 6.11 -5.95
N TYR A 252 4.95 6.53 -5.18
CA TYR A 252 6.38 6.36 -5.50
C TYR A 252 6.92 5.00 -5.02
N HIS A 253 6.15 3.94 -5.26
CA HIS A 253 6.42 2.62 -4.71
C HIS A 253 7.63 1.93 -5.37
N LEU A 254 7.87 2.19 -6.64
CA LEU A 254 9.07 1.72 -7.35
C LEU A 254 10.35 2.27 -6.72
N GLU A 255 10.38 3.57 -6.45
CA GLU A 255 11.49 4.26 -5.80
C GLU A 255 11.71 3.73 -4.37
N HIS A 256 10.60 3.41 -3.70
CA HIS A 256 10.65 2.77 -2.39
C HIS A 256 11.32 1.39 -2.47
N HIS A 257 11.00 0.55 -3.47
CA HIS A 257 11.68 -0.74 -3.64
C HIS A 257 13.16 -0.61 -3.99
N TYR A 258 13.55 0.41 -4.72
CA TYR A 258 14.97 0.68 -4.97
C TYR A 258 15.71 1.10 -3.69
N PHE A 259 15.08 1.91 -2.85
CA PHE A 259 15.67 2.50 -1.65
C PHE A 259 14.68 2.49 -0.46
N PRO A 260 14.39 1.32 0.13
CA PRO A 260 13.34 1.18 1.15
C PRO A 260 13.65 1.92 2.46
N GLY A 261 14.90 2.36 2.66
CA GLY A 261 15.28 3.21 3.80
C GLY A 261 15.01 4.70 3.62
N VAL A 262 14.49 5.14 2.45
CA VAL A 262 14.15 6.54 2.19
C VAL A 262 12.72 6.84 2.69
N PRO A 263 12.53 7.83 3.59
CA PRO A 263 11.21 8.18 4.09
C PRO A 263 10.26 8.65 2.98
N PHE A 264 8.97 8.33 3.10
CA PHE A 264 7.93 8.61 2.09
C PHE A 264 7.92 10.08 1.62
N TYR A 265 8.14 11.04 2.49
CA TYR A 265 8.14 12.47 2.14
C TYR A 265 9.37 12.92 1.34
N ARG A 266 10.32 12.03 1.07
CA ARG A 266 11.49 12.27 0.21
C ARG A 266 11.43 11.53 -1.12
N LEU A 267 10.53 10.56 -1.28
CA LEU A 267 10.38 9.76 -2.50
C LEU A 267 10.13 10.61 -3.76
N PRO A 268 9.34 11.73 -3.71
CA PRO A 268 9.19 12.59 -4.88
C PRO A 268 10.50 13.23 -5.35
N LYS A 269 11.42 13.54 -4.44
CA LYS A 269 12.75 14.06 -4.77
C LYS A 269 13.67 12.96 -5.32
N LEU A 270 13.58 11.76 -4.75
CA LEU A 270 14.30 10.58 -5.24
C LEU A 270 13.89 10.23 -6.66
N GLN A 271 12.59 10.22 -6.99
CA GLN A 271 12.10 9.98 -8.35
C GLN A 271 12.71 10.97 -9.34
N ARG A 272 12.74 12.27 -9.01
CA ARG A 272 13.36 13.28 -9.88
C ARG A 272 14.85 13.04 -10.10
N ALA A 273 15.57 12.60 -9.07
CA ALA A 273 16.99 12.27 -9.21
C ALA A 273 17.24 11.03 -10.10
N LEU A 274 16.26 10.12 -10.17
CA LEU A 274 16.33 8.90 -10.98
C LEU A 274 15.86 9.09 -12.44
N LEU A 275 15.42 10.26 -12.86
CA LEU A 275 14.96 10.51 -14.25
C LEU A 275 15.94 10.00 -15.31
N PRO A 276 17.27 10.28 -15.25
CA PRO A 276 18.20 9.75 -16.25
C PRO A 276 18.30 8.22 -16.26
N PHE A 277 18.04 7.56 -15.13
CA PHE A 277 17.99 6.10 -15.04
C PHE A 277 16.74 5.56 -15.75
N TYR A 278 15.56 6.15 -15.52
CA TYR A 278 14.32 5.75 -16.17
C TYR A 278 14.38 5.91 -17.69
N GLU A 279 14.99 7.00 -18.17
CA GLU A 279 15.18 7.24 -19.60
C GLU A 279 16.08 6.17 -20.22
N ARG A 280 17.25 5.86 -19.62
CA ARG A 280 18.14 4.80 -20.11
C ARG A 280 17.49 3.43 -20.14
N LYS A 281 16.62 3.11 -19.14
CA LYS A 281 15.85 1.87 -19.05
C LYS A 281 14.59 1.87 -19.91
N GLN A 282 14.28 2.96 -20.59
CA GLN A 282 13.07 3.14 -21.40
C GLN A 282 11.80 2.80 -20.63
N MET A 283 11.73 3.25 -19.36
CA MET A 283 10.63 2.91 -18.46
C MET A 283 9.37 3.71 -18.82
N ARG A 284 8.22 3.04 -18.79
CA ARG A 284 6.93 3.63 -19.15
C ARG A 284 6.28 4.30 -17.95
N TRP A 285 5.98 5.60 -18.08
CA TRP A 285 5.20 6.34 -17.09
C TRP A 285 3.74 5.92 -17.09
N GLN A 286 3.19 5.71 -15.88
CA GLN A 286 1.79 5.39 -15.66
C GLN A 286 1.08 6.45 -14.83
N THR A 287 -0.25 6.52 -14.97
CA THR A 287 -1.14 7.33 -14.13
C THR A 287 -2.28 6.45 -13.64
N TYR A 288 -2.90 6.79 -12.50
CA TYR A 288 -4.05 6.02 -12.00
C TYR A 288 -5.18 5.93 -13.02
N GLY A 289 -5.49 7.03 -13.72
CA GLY A 289 -6.51 7.01 -14.76
C GLY A 289 -6.23 6.00 -15.87
N ARG A 290 -4.98 5.96 -16.37
CA ARG A 290 -4.56 4.99 -17.39
C ARG A 290 -4.59 3.56 -16.88
N LEU A 291 -4.12 3.32 -15.64
CA LEU A 291 -4.14 1.99 -15.04
C LEU A 291 -5.57 1.48 -14.86
N VAL A 292 -6.49 2.32 -14.35
CA VAL A 292 -7.90 1.96 -14.20
C VAL A 292 -8.58 1.72 -15.55
N TYR A 293 -8.29 2.57 -16.54
CA TYR A 293 -8.81 2.41 -17.90
C TYR A 293 -8.36 1.08 -18.51
N GLY A 294 -7.06 0.79 -18.51
CA GLY A 294 -6.50 -0.48 -19.00
C GLY A 294 -7.06 -1.69 -18.23
N TRP A 295 -7.20 -1.58 -16.90
CA TRP A 295 -7.64 -2.66 -16.05
C TRP A 295 -9.12 -3.01 -16.20
N LEU A 296 -9.99 -2.00 -16.32
CA LEU A 296 -11.46 -2.19 -16.35
C LEU A 296 -12.04 -2.06 -17.75
N VAL A 297 -11.62 -1.04 -18.55
CA VAL A 297 -12.22 -0.78 -19.87
C VAL A 297 -11.61 -1.68 -20.92
N GLU A 298 -10.29 -1.69 -21.06
CA GLU A 298 -9.57 -2.56 -22.02
C GLU A 298 -9.51 -4.03 -21.52
N ASN A 299 -9.77 -4.24 -20.24
CA ASN A 299 -9.76 -5.54 -19.58
C ASN A 299 -8.39 -6.26 -19.66
N HIS A 300 -7.30 -5.51 -19.49
CA HIS A 300 -5.95 -6.10 -19.38
C HIS A 300 -5.90 -7.11 -18.23
N ALA A 301 -4.90 -8.01 -18.27
CA ALA A 301 -4.71 -9.02 -17.23
C ALA A 301 -4.73 -8.38 -15.82
N PRO A 302 -5.36 -9.03 -14.83
CA PRO A 302 -5.49 -8.45 -13.49
C PRO A 302 -4.19 -8.44 -12.69
N HIS A 303 -3.16 -9.09 -13.18
CA HIS A 303 -1.82 -9.22 -12.63
C HIS A 303 -0.82 -9.51 -13.75
N THR A 304 0.47 -9.55 -13.45
CA THR A 304 1.50 -9.96 -14.40
C THR A 304 1.21 -11.36 -14.94
N ASP A 305 1.28 -11.52 -16.25
CA ASP A 305 1.10 -12.81 -16.93
C ASP A 305 2.46 -13.52 -17.06
N TRP A 306 2.75 -14.37 -16.10
CA TRP A 306 4.00 -15.14 -16.06
C TRP A 306 4.09 -16.18 -17.19
N SER A 307 2.98 -16.66 -17.71
CA SER A 307 2.98 -17.64 -18.80
C SER A 307 3.60 -17.07 -20.07
N ARG A 308 3.41 -15.78 -20.33
CA ARG A 308 4.05 -15.08 -21.45
C ARG A 308 5.55 -14.92 -21.24
N ALA A 309 5.97 -14.58 -20.01
CA ALA A 309 7.38 -14.48 -19.67
C ALA A 309 8.10 -15.81 -19.83
N ASP A 310 7.50 -16.92 -19.41
CA ASP A 310 8.05 -18.27 -19.57
C ASP A 310 8.10 -18.72 -21.04
N ALA A 311 7.12 -18.34 -21.85
CA ALA A 311 7.14 -18.60 -23.29
C ALA A 311 8.27 -17.82 -23.99
N ALA A 312 8.47 -16.56 -23.60
CA ALA A 312 9.57 -15.73 -24.12
C ALA A 312 10.95 -16.28 -23.70
N ARG A 313 11.13 -16.69 -22.44
CA ARG A 313 12.37 -17.32 -21.96
C ARG A 313 12.68 -18.61 -22.68
N ARG A 314 11.68 -19.49 -22.92
CA ARG A 314 11.84 -20.74 -23.69
C ARG A 314 12.21 -20.48 -25.14
N SER A 315 11.65 -19.46 -25.78
CA SER A 315 12.00 -19.08 -27.15
C SER A 315 13.41 -18.53 -27.27
N HIS A 316 13.89 -17.72 -26.30
CA HIS A 316 15.27 -17.26 -26.26
C HIS A 316 16.26 -18.39 -26.00
N ALA A 317 15.97 -19.27 -25.06
CA ALA A 317 16.81 -20.46 -24.79
C ALA A 317 16.89 -21.43 -25.97
N ALA A 318 15.84 -21.52 -26.81
CA ALA A 318 15.83 -22.34 -28.02
C ALA A 318 16.64 -21.73 -29.18
N ILE A 319 16.88 -20.41 -29.15
CA ILE A 319 17.70 -19.69 -30.15
C ILE A 319 19.21 -19.72 -29.80
N GLU A 320 19.52 -19.90 -28.52
CA GLU A 320 20.95 -19.95 -28.04
C GLU A 320 21.58 -21.35 -28.04
N LEU A 321 20.86 -22.38 -28.49
CA LEU A 321 21.46 -23.72 -28.67
C LEU A 321 22.03 -23.81 -30.09
N PRO A 322 23.37 -24.08 -30.26
CA PRO A 322 24.05 -24.13 -31.54
C PRO A 322 23.61 -25.31 -32.41
#